data_6aaa6a90cd1984f748ebdbc592080797
#
_entry.id   6aaa6a90cd1984f748ebdbc592080797
#
_cell.length_a   1.000
_cell.length_b   1.000
_cell.length_c   1.000
_cell.angle_alpha   90.00
_cell.angle_beta   90.00
_cell.angle_gamma   90.00
#
_symmetry.space_group_name_H-M   'P 1'
#
loop_
_entity.id
_entity.type
_entity.pdbx_description
1 polymer ?
#
loop_
_entity_poly.entity_id
_entity_poly.type
_entity_poly.pdbx_seq_one_letter_code
_entity_poly.pdbx_strand_id
1 'polypeptide(L)'
;KPVHTQSPADRKKIPEPDEFFIDTGLGEKAKDKIKIGDFVVMDEPFLDMPEKIVSKALDNRIACWIGIEIAKYFYENKIELSNDLVIVFTTQEEVGLRGAKTASFNVKPDIAIGVDTTLACDTPGVPEKDWITQHGKGFGLHIKDSSFISDSDLVEEFVKLAEKNKISYQRTILSRGGQDGAAGQQAGSGAKAIAIVVGTRYIHTVTEMIDKKDLSNALNILKKYIEGLK
;
A
#
# COMPACT_ATOMS: atom_id res chain seq x y z
N LYS A 1 -17.95 4.71 26.81
CA LYS A 1 -18.49 4.34 28.13
C LYS A 1 -17.42 3.58 28.91
N PRO A 2 -17.01 4.03 30.12
CA PRO A 2 -15.97 3.37 30.91
C PRO A 2 -16.34 1.90 31.20
N VAL A 3 -15.32 1.03 31.18
CA VAL A 3 -15.51 -0.43 31.37
C VAL A 3 -16.30 -0.75 32.66
N HIS A 4 -16.09 0.03 33.73
CA HIS A 4 -16.78 -0.14 35.03
C HIS A 4 -18.30 0.09 34.97
N THR A 5 -18.76 0.82 33.95
CA THR A 5 -20.20 1.15 33.78
C THR A 5 -20.85 0.39 32.62
N GLN A 6 -20.09 -0.53 31.99
CA GLN A 6 -20.56 -1.35 30.89
C GLN A 6 -21.19 -2.64 31.39
N SER A 7 -22.34 -3.02 30.81
CA SER A 7 -22.91 -4.35 30.98
C SER A 7 -22.03 -5.42 30.26
N PRO A 8 -22.20 -6.71 30.60
CA PRO A 8 -21.53 -7.78 29.87
C PRO A 8 -21.84 -7.78 28.35
N ALA A 9 -23.00 -7.31 27.94
CA ALA A 9 -23.37 -7.16 26.52
C ALA A 9 -22.63 -6.00 25.87
N ASP A 10 -22.56 -4.84 26.54
CA ASP A 10 -21.80 -3.67 26.02
C ASP A 10 -20.33 -4.01 25.75
N ARG A 11 -19.71 -4.84 26.59
CA ARG A 11 -18.29 -5.22 26.45
C ARG A 11 -18.00 -6.10 25.24
N LYS A 12 -19.02 -6.71 24.66
CA LYS A 12 -18.91 -7.57 23.46
C LYS A 12 -19.29 -6.83 22.19
N LYS A 13 -19.87 -5.64 22.33
CA LYS A 13 -20.29 -4.84 21.18
C LYS A 13 -19.09 -4.12 20.57
N ILE A 14 -18.95 -4.24 19.25
CA ILE A 14 -18.08 -3.38 18.47
C ILE A 14 -18.86 -2.10 18.22
N PRO A 15 -18.34 -0.91 18.60
CA PRO A 15 -19.04 0.34 18.37
C PRO A 15 -19.20 0.64 16.87
N GLU A 16 -20.36 1.17 16.49
CA GLU A 16 -20.58 1.67 15.13
C GLU A 16 -19.98 3.07 14.96
N PRO A 17 -19.65 3.50 13.72
CA PRO A 17 -19.00 4.79 13.48
C PRO A 17 -19.73 6.00 14.05
N ASP A 18 -21.05 5.99 14.09
CA ASP A 18 -21.90 7.05 14.65
C ASP A 18 -21.94 7.08 16.18
N GLU A 19 -21.37 6.08 16.83
CA GLU A 19 -21.21 6.05 18.29
C GLU A 19 -19.90 6.71 18.77
N PHE A 20 -19.04 7.09 17.83
CA PHE A 20 -17.79 7.81 18.15
C PHE A 20 -18.01 9.32 18.17
N PHE A 21 -17.32 9.99 19.06
CA PHE A 21 -17.28 11.43 19.11
C PHE A 21 -15.87 11.90 19.48
N ILE A 22 -15.57 13.14 19.11
CA ILE A 22 -14.30 13.76 19.45
C ILE A 22 -14.56 14.79 20.55
N ASP A 23 -14.00 14.55 21.72
CA ASP A 23 -14.04 15.50 22.82
C ASP A 23 -12.89 16.49 22.65
N THR A 24 -13.23 17.72 22.28
CA THR A 24 -12.25 18.80 22.09
C THR A 24 -12.00 19.61 23.37
N GLY A 25 -12.76 19.38 24.41
CA GLY A 25 -12.75 20.20 25.64
C GLY A 25 -13.28 21.63 25.44
N LEU A 26 -13.78 21.97 24.24
CA LEU A 26 -14.22 23.34 23.90
C LEU A 26 -15.70 23.62 24.17
N GLY A 27 -16.50 22.57 24.46
CA GLY A 27 -17.94 22.71 24.60
C GLY A 27 -18.60 23.35 23.38
N GLU A 28 -19.54 24.28 23.60
CA GLU A 28 -20.24 24.98 22.50
C GLU A 28 -19.30 25.75 21.53
N LYS A 29 -18.13 26.20 22.01
CA LYS A 29 -17.14 26.89 21.19
C LYS A 29 -16.48 25.99 20.12
N ALA A 30 -16.69 24.68 20.17
CA ALA A 30 -16.20 23.78 19.13
C ALA A 30 -16.78 24.14 17.76
N LYS A 31 -18.05 24.55 17.71
CA LYS A 31 -18.76 24.94 16.47
C LYS A 31 -18.12 26.12 15.74
N ASP A 32 -17.41 26.98 16.47
CA ASP A 32 -16.73 28.15 15.90
C ASP A 32 -15.39 27.77 15.22
N LYS A 33 -14.84 26.61 15.56
CA LYS A 33 -13.51 26.18 15.13
C LYS A 33 -13.51 24.95 14.24
N ILE A 34 -14.51 24.09 14.37
CA ILE A 34 -14.60 22.80 13.68
C ILE A 34 -15.91 22.75 12.91
N LYS A 35 -15.85 22.42 11.65
CA LYS A 35 -17.01 22.34 10.75
C LYS A 35 -17.26 20.91 10.31
N ILE A 36 -18.49 20.62 9.92
CA ILE A 36 -18.83 19.35 9.26
C ILE A 36 -18.04 19.27 7.95
N GLY A 37 -17.31 18.18 7.77
CA GLY A 37 -16.43 17.96 6.63
C GLY A 37 -14.94 18.20 6.92
N ASP A 38 -14.59 18.72 8.08
CA ASP A 38 -13.19 18.84 8.49
C ASP A 38 -12.59 17.45 8.73
N PHE A 39 -11.35 17.26 8.29
CA PHE A 39 -10.63 16.01 8.50
C PHE A 39 -10.09 15.92 9.92
N VAL A 40 -10.20 14.72 10.49
CA VAL A 40 -9.62 14.40 11.78
C VAL A 40 -8.76 13.16 11.63
N VAL A 41 -7.56 13.22 12.17
CA VAL A 41 -6.62 12.09 12.19
C VAL A 41 -6.13 11.85 13.61
N MET A 42 -5.92 10.60 13.96
CA MET A 42 -5.24 10.26 15.20
C MET A 42 -3.76 10.65 15.10
N ASP A 43 -3.25 11.27 16.15
CA ASP A 43 -1.84 11.65 16.23
C ASP A 43 -1.04 10.54 16.89
N GLU A 44 -0.37 9.75 16.06
CA GLU A 44 0.49 8.66 16.49
C GLU A 44 1.93 8.91 16.03
N PRO A 45 2.93 8.64 16.88
CA PRO A 45 4.32 8.87 16.54
C PRO A 45 4.82 7.90 15.46
N PHE A 46 5.76 8.38 14.65
CA PHE A 46 6.58 7.52 13.80
C PHE A 46 7.62 6.80 14.65
N LEU A 47 7.62 5.47 14.62
CA LEU A 47 8.58 4.64 15.34
C LEU A 47 9.54 3.97 14.35
N ASP A 48 10.80 4.36 14.42
CA ASP A 48 11.89 3.73 13.68
C ASP A 48 12.58 2.69 14.56
N MET A 49 12.24 1.42 14.36
CA MET A 49 12.82 0.29 15.06
C MET A 49 13.98 -0.31 14.21
N PRO A 50 14.85 -1.17 14.77
CA PRO A 50 15.97 -1.73 14.00
C PRO A 50 15.56 -2.38 12.67
N GLU A 51 14.50 -3.19 12.67
CA GLU A 51 14.05 -3.93 11.47
C GLU A 51 12.67 -3.50 10.97
N LYS A 52 11.93 -2.73 11.73
CA LYS A 52 10.55 -2.37 11.46
C LYS A 52 10.35 -0.87 11.45
N ILE A 53 9.30 -0.44 10.77
CA ILE A 53 8.75 0.91 10.87
C ILE A 53 7.31 0.76 11.30
N VAL A 54 6.90 1.59 12.27
CA VAL A 54 5.51 1.69 12.71
C VAL A 54 5.03 3.12 12.56
N SER A 55 3.92 3.31 11.87
CA SER A 55 3.31 4.62 11.69
C SER A 55 1.87 4.47 11.20
N LYS A 56 1.10 5.54 11.31
CA LYS A 56 -0.17 5.66 10.58
C LYS A 56 0.10 5.87 9.09
N ALA A 57 -0.82 5.43 8.27
CA ALA A 57 -0.83 5.67 6.82
C ALA A 57 0.47 5.25 6.09
N LEU A 58 1.11 4.15 6.54
CA LEU A 58 2.11 3.47 5.73
C LEU A 58 1.44 2.97 4.44
N ASP A 59 0.19 2.61 4.53
CA ASP A 59 -0.79 2.51 3.47
C ASP A 59 -1.35 3.90 3.11
N ASN A 60 -0.92 4.59 2.00
CA ASN A 60 0.13 4.07 1.12
C ASN A 60 1.28 5.08 0.97
N ARG A 61 1.81 5.60 2.07
CA ARG A 61 2.97 6.51 2.04
C ARG A 61 4.26 5.80 1.65
N ILE A 62 4.34 4.47 1.84
CA ILE A 62 5.51 3.71 1.42
C ILE A 62 5.66 3.67 -0.08
N ALA A 63 4.57 3.58 -0.84
CA ALA A 63 4.61 3.67 -2.29
C ALA A 63 5.03 5.07 -2.76
N CYS A 64 4.56 6.12 -2.07
CA CYS A 64 5.03 7.49 -2.35
C CYS A 64 6.55 7.60 -2.14
N TRP A 65 7.06 7.05 -1.04
CA TRP A 65 8.50 7.02 -0.78
C TRP A 65 9.26 6.22 -1.85
N ILE A 66 8.77 5.04 -2.24
CA ILE A 66 9.36 4.23 -3.31
C ILE A 66 9.42 5.03 -4.62
N GLY A 67 8.33 5.70 -5.00
CA GLY A 67 8.28 6.53 -6.21
C GLY A 67 9.32 7.66 -6.19
N ILE A 68 9.45 8.36 -5.06
CA ILE A 68 10.45 9.41 -4.87
C ILE A 68 11.88 8.84 -4.97
N GLU A 69 12.16 7.73 -4.32
CA GLU A 69 13.48 7.10 -4.34
C GLU A 69 13.85 6.53 -5.71
N ILE A 70 12.87 6.09 -6.51
CA ILE A 70 13.08 5.71 -7.91
C ILE A 70 13.46 6.95 -8.73
N ALA A 71 12.69 8.04 -8.63
CA ALA A 71 12.98 9.27 -9.37
C ALA A 71 14.38 9.81 -9.01
N LYS A 72 14.71 9.89 -7.74
CA LYS A 72 16.04 10.30 -7.28
C LYS A 72 17.15 9.42 -7.84
N TYR A 73 16.96 8.10 -7.77
CA TYR A 73 17.97 7.14 -8.21
C TYR A 73 18.34 7.36 -9.67
N PHE A 74 17.38 7.48 -10.58
CA PHE A 74 17.65 7.68 -12.00
C PHE A 74 18.24 9.07 -12.27
N TYR A 75 17.73 10.10 -11.59
CA TYR A 75 18.23 11.46 -11.75
C TYR A 75 19.69 11.65 -11.25
N GLU A 76 19.96 11.20 -10.02
CA GLU A 76 21.29 11.39 -9.40
C GLU A 76 22.38 10.56 -10.07
N ASN A 77 22.05 9.37 -10.56
CA ASN A 77 22.98 8.51 -11.26
C ASN A 77 23.04 8.80 -12.77
N LYS A 78 22.26 9.78 -13.26
CA LYS A 78 22.20 10.17 -14.67
C LYS A 78 21.95 8.99 -15.61
N ILE A 79 21.05 8.09 -15.22
CA ILE A 79 20.69 6.91 -16.01
C ILE A 79 19.67 7.35 -17.04
N GLU A 80 20.02 7.22 -18.31
CA GLU A 80 19.10 7.42 -19.43
C GLU A 80 18.18 6.21 -19.57
N LEU A 81 16.88 6.46 -19.62
CA LEU A 81 15.88 5.43 -19.82
C LEU A 81 15.49 5.35 -21.29
N SER A 82 15.29 4.13 -21.78
CA SER A 82 14.85 3.88 -23.16
C SER A 82 13.34 4.09 -23.34
N ASN A 83 12.61 4.22 -22.23
CA ASN A 83 11.15 4.37 -22.19
C ASN A 83 10.77 5.55 -21.30
N ASP A 84 9.61 6.10 -21.52
CA ASP A 84 9.04 7.13 -20.65
C ASP A 84 8.63 6.51 -19.31
N LEU A 85 9.22 6.97 -18.22
CA LEU A 85 8.84 6.62 -16.86
C LEU A 85 7.93 7.70 -16.29
N VAL A 86 6.68 7.36 -16.04
CA VAL A 86 5.70 8.25 -15.41
C VAL A 86 5.38 7.75 -14.00
N ILE A 87 5.74 8.52 -12.99
CA ILE A 87 5.42 8.24 -11.59
C ILE A 87 4.22 9.09 -11.21
N VAL A 88 3.16 8.44 -10.75
CA VAL A 88 1.90 9.10 -10.40
C VAL A 88 1.57 8.86 -8.93
N PHE A 89 1.37 9.94 -8.19
CA PHE A 89 0.82 9.90 -6.84
C PHE A 89 -0.67 10.19 -6.93
N THR A 90 -1.45 9.16 -6.78
CA THR A 90 -2.90 9.21 -6.97
C THR A 90 -3.62 9.66 -5.69
N THR A 91 -4.84 10.10 -5.84
CA THR A 91 -5.74 10.42 -4.74
C THR A 91 -6.96 9.50 -4.77
N GLN A 92 -7.59 9.32 -3.60
CA GLN A 92 -8.85 8.57 -3.48
C GLN A 92 -8.73 7.11 -3.96
N GLU A 93 -7.63 6.45 -3.63
CA GLU A 93 -7.44 5.02 -3.87
C GLU A 93 -8.49 4.22 -3.09
N GLU A 94 -8.60 4.45 -1.77
CA GLU A 94 -9.44 3.75 -0.78
C GLU A 94 -10.97 3.79 -1.06
N VAL A 95 -11.39 4.66 -1.96
CA VAL A 95 -12.81 4.83 -2.35
C VAL A 95 -13.06 4.49 -3.81
N GLY A 96 -12.16 3.71 -4.42
CA GLY A 96 -12.37 3.11 -5.74
C GLY A 96 -11.39 3.54 -6.82
N LEU A 97 -10.09 3.69 -6.49
CA LEU A 97 -8.97 3.92 -7.43
C LEU A 97 -9.17 5.15 -8.32
N ARG A 98 -9.80 6.21 -7.77
CA ARG A 98 -10.35 7.30 -8.59
C ARG A 98 -9.25 8.12 -9.28
N GLY A 99 -8.19 8.46 -8.54
CA GLY A 99 -7.05 9.18 -9.09
C GLY A 99 -6.30 8.37 -10.13
N ALA A 100 -6.11 7.07 -9.89
CA ALA A 100 -5.47 6.17 -10.84
C ALA A 100 -6.25 6.02 -12.14
N LYS A 101 -7.58 5.95 -12.10
CA LYS A 101 -8.42 5.90 -13.31
C LYS A 101 -8.22 7.10 -14.21
N THR A 102 -8.24 8.30 -13.62
CA THR A 102 -8.07 9.54 -14.41
C THR A 102 -6.64 9.73 -14.89
N ALA A 103 -5.65 9.39 -14.07
CA ALA A 103 -4.23 9.47 -14.45
C ALA A 103 -3.90 8.49 -15.58
N SER A 104 -4.29 7.23 -15.44
CA SER A 104 -4.02 6.20 -16.44
C SER A 104 -4.74 6.46 -17.76
N PHE A 105 -5.95 7.06 -17.72
CA PHE A 105 -6.65 7.50 -18.92
C PHE A 105 -5.84 8.55 -19.72
N ASN A 106 -5.18 9.47 -19.00
CA ASN A 106 -4.36 10.51 -19.64
C ASN A 106 -2.99 9.98 -20.10
N VAL A 107 -2.33 9.16 -19.27
CA VAL A 107 -0.99 8.62 -19.55
C VAL A 107 -1.05 7.56 -20.66
N LYS A 108 -2.06 6.71 -20.67
CA LYS A 108 -2.22 5.57 -21.59
C LYS A 108 -0.99 4.65 -21.56
N PRO A 109 -0.66 4.06 -20.41
CA PRO A 109 0.57 3.28 -20.27
C PRO A 109 0.52 2.00 -21.10
N ASP A 110 1.67 1.54 -21.61
CA ASP A 110 1.84 0.19 -22.14
C ASP A 110 1.97 -0.83 -21.00
N ILE A 111 2.65 -0.41 -19.92
CA ILE A 111 2.82 -1.19 -18.69
C ILE A 111 2.42 -0.33 -17.51
N ALA A 112 1.51 -0.85 -16.68
CA ALA A 112 1.11 -0.24 -15.45
C ALA A 112 1.63 -1.06 -14.26
N ILE A 113 2.31 -0.41 -13.32
CA ILE A 113 2.82 -1.05 -12.10
C ILE A 113 2.12 -0.41 -10.90
N GLY A 114 1.24 -1.15 -10.25
CA GLY A 114 0.70 -0.78 -8.95
C GLY A 114 1.78 -0.96 -7.87
N VAL A 115 1.98 0.04 -7.04
CA VAL A 115 2.85 -0.07 -5.87
C VAL A 115 2.00 0.19 -4.64
N ASP A 116 1.92 -0.81 -3.75
CA ASP A 116 0.97 -0.73 -2.65
C ASP A 116 1.43 -1.51 -1.42
N THR A 117 0.60 -1.47 -0.38
CA THR A 117 0.68 -2.37 0.76
C THR A 117 -0.14 -3.63 0.51
N THR A 118 0.00 -4.62 1.37
CA THR A 118 -0.89 -5.78 1.44
C THR A 118 -0.90 -6.35 2.84
N LEU A 119 -1.82 -7.26 3.12
CA LEU A 119 -1.94 -7.86 4.44
C LEU A 119 -0.73 -8.73 4.80
N ALA A 120 -0.08 -8.44 5.93
CA ALA A 120 0.80 -9.37 6.61
C ALA A 120 0.06 -9.91 7.84
N CYS A 121 -0.52 -11.08 7.67
CA CYS A 121 -1.28 -11.74 8.74
C CYS A 121 -0.42 -12.73 9.55
N ASP A 122 0.89 -12.56 9.55
CA ASP A 122 1.87 -13.43 10.22
C ASP A 122 2.04 -13.10 11.71
N THR A 123 0.97 -12.67 12.37
CA THR A 123 0.94 -12.36 13.79
C THR A 123 0.55 -13.58 14.63
N PRO A 124 0.97 -13.65 15.91
CA PRO A 124 0.61 -14.76 16.78
C PRO A 124 -0.91 -14.98 16.84
N GLY A 125 -1.32 -16.24 16.69
CA GLY A 125 -2.72 -16.64 16.73
C GLY A 125 -3.43 -16.68 15.37
N VAL A 126 -2.80 -16.21 14.31
CA VAL A 126 -3.32 -16.36 12.93
C VAL A 126 -2.76 -17.64 12.31
N PRO A 127 -3.61 -18.56 11.83
CA PRO A 127 -3.14 -19.79 11.16
C PRO A 127 -2.36 -19.47 9.87
N GLU A 128 -1.30 -20.24 9.58
CA GLU A 128 -0.47 -20.05 8.37
C GLU A 128 -1.27 -20.02 7.06
N LYS A 129 -2.32 -20.80 6.97
CA LYS A 129 -3.20 -20.83 5.78
C LYS A 129 -3.87 -19.49 5.47
N ASP A 130 -3.93 -18.59 6.46
CA ASP A 130 -4.56 -17.27 6.35
C ASP A 130 -3.50 -16.15 6.15
N TRP A 131 -2.22 -16.51 6.11
CA TRP A 131 -1.14 -15.57 5.85
C TRP A 131 -1.09 -15.20 4.37
N ILE A 132 -1.13 -13.92 4.08
CA ILE A 132 -0.97 -13.38 2.72
C ILE A 132 0.51 -13.11 2.45
N THR A 133 1.17 -12.41 3.39
CA THR A 133 2.63 -12.20 3.40
C THR A 133 3.18 -12.41 4.81
N GLN A 134 4.49 -12.60 4.88
CA GLN A 134 5.26 -12.69 6.11
C GLN A 134 6.34 -11.62 6.11
N HIS A 135 6.50 -10.90 7.22
CA HIS A 135 7.57 -9.93 7.39
C HIS A 135 8.96 -10.56 7.28
N GLY A 136 9.85 -9.90 6.55
CA GLY A 136 11.25 -10.33 6.35
C GLY A 136 11.42 -11.42 5.28
N LYS A 137 10.36 -11.79 4.58
CA LYS A 137 10.39 -12.78 3.48
C LYS A 137 10.47 -12.16 2.10
N GLY A 138 10.51 -10.86 2.01
CA GLY A 138 10.60 -10.12 0.76
C GLY A 138 9.31 -9.40 0.39
N PHE A 139 9.38 -8.64 -0.70
CA PHE A 139 8.20 -7.96 -1.23
C PHE A 139 7.14 -8.95 -1.74
N GLY A 140 5.90 -8.49 -1.81
CA GLY A 140 4.82 -9.25 -2.44
C GLY A 140 4.78 -9.02 -3.95
N LEU A 141 4.95 -10.08 -4.71
CA LEU A 141 4.62 -10.12 -6.14
C LEU A 141 3.15 -10.48 -6.23
N HIS A 142 2.32 -9.48 -6.48
CA HIS A 142 0.87 -9.63 -6.37
C HIS A 142 0.29 -10.29 -7.61
N ILE A 143 -0.32 -11.44 -7.45
CA ILE A 143 -0.87 -12.23 -8.57
C ILE A 143 -2.31 -11.85 -8.87
N LYS A 144 -3.12 -11.68 -7.81
CA LYS A 144 -4.56 -11.45 -7.97
C LYS A 144 -5.18 -10.83 -6.72
N ASP A 145 -6.12 -9.91 -6.93
CA ASP A 145 -7.11 -9.48 -5.95
C ASP A 145 -8.54 -9.50 -6.53
N SER A 146 -9.52 -8.80 -5.94
CA SER A 146 -10.89 -8.78 -6.45
C SER A 146 -11.08 -7.93 -7.70
N SER A 147 -10.15 -7.01 -8.00
CA SER A 147 -10.25 -6.05 -9.10
C SER A 147 -9.18 -6.23 -10.18
N PHE A 148 -8.20 -7.13 -9.95
CA PHE A 148 -6.97 -7.20 -10.69
C PHE A 148 -6.43 -8.62 -10.84
N ILE A 149 -5.84 -8.90 -11.99
CA ILE A 149 -5.02 -10.10 -12.23
C ILE A 149 -3.76 -9.63 -12.95
N SER A 150 -2.59 -9.88 -12.36
CA SER A 150 -1.31 -9.54 -12.96
C SER A 150 -1.11 -10.27 -14.29
N ASP A 151 -0.50 -9.57 -15.25
CA ASP A 151 -0.05 -10.15 -16.51
C ASP A 151 0.98 -11.26 -16.24
N SER A 152 0.75 -12.44 -16.80
CA SER A 152 1.58 -13.62 -16.52
C SER A 152 3.01 -13.49 -16.99
N ASP A 153 3.23 -12.79 -18.12
CA ASP A 153 4.58 -12.57 -18.66
C ASP A 153 5.36 -11.65 -17.74
N LEU A 154 4.73 -10.55 -17.28
CA LEU A 154 5.34 -9.64 -16.29
C LEU A 154 5.66 -10.36 -14.97
N VAL A 155 4.77 -11.23 -14.50
CA VAL A 155 5.05 -12.03 -13.30
C VAL A 155 6.32 -12.85 -13.47
N GLU A 156 6.45 -13.56 -14.58
CA GLU A 156 7.64 -14.38 -14.84
C GLU A 156 8.90 -13.55 -15.07
N GLU A 157 8.79 -12.37 -15.67
CA GLU A 157 9.91 -11.42 -15.79
C GLU A 157 10.40 -10.96 -14.43
N PHE A 158 9.49 -10.56 -13.53
CA PHE A 158 9.83 -10.14 -12.16
C PHE A 158 10.42 -11.29 -11.33
N VAL A 159 9.90 -12.52 -11.49
CA VAL A 159 10.46 -13.71 -10.83
C VAL A 159 11.91 -13.93 -11.27
N LYS A 160 12.17 -14.00 -12.58
CA LYS A 160 13.53 -14.19 -13.11
C LYS A 160 14.47 -13.09 -12.66
N LEU A 161 13.98 -11.84 -12.64
CA LEU A 161 14.75 -10.69 -12.21
C LEU A 161 15.10 -10.76 -10.71
N ALA A 162 14.14 -11.13 -9.87
CA ALA A 162 14.33 -11.30 -8.44
C ALA A 162 15.34 -12.41 -8.13
N GLU A 163 15.21 -13.56 -8.77
CA GLU A 163 16.13 -14.69 -8.61
C GLU A 163 17.54 -14.35 -9.07
N LYS A 164 17.70 -13.74 -10.24
CA LYS A 164 18.99 -13.29 -10.76
C LYS A 164 19.71 -12.32 -9.83
N ASN A 165 18.98 -11.42 -9.20
CA ASN A 165 19.52 -10.40 -8.30
C ASN A 165 19.49 -10.79 -6.82
N LYS A 166 19.03 -11.99 -6.48
CA LYS A 166 18.89 -12.50 -5.11
C LYS A 166 18.02 -11.58 -4.24
N ILE A 167 16.96 -11.02 -4.82
CA ILE A 167 15.98 -10.20 -4.14
C ILE A 167 14.84 -11.11 -3.66
N SER A 168 14.59 -11.12 -2.36
CA SER A 168 13.53 -11.97 -1.78
C SER A 168 12.16 -11.45 -2.15
N TYR A 169 11.25 -12.37 -2.50
CA TYR A 169 9.86 -12.06 -2.85
C TYR A 169 8.92 -13.17 -2.39
N GLN A 170 7.62 -12.85 -2.33
CA GLN A 170 6.53 -13.77 -2.03
C GLN A 170 5.44 -13.59 -3.09
N ARG A 171 4.87 -14.67 -3.63
CA ARG A 171 3.67 -14.57 -4.48
C ARG A 171 2.46 -14.38 -3.59
N THR A 172 1.64 -13.36 -3.87
CA THR A 172 0.49 -13.02 -3.02
C THR A 172 -0.81 -13.09 -3.79
N ILE A 173 -1.84 -13.59 -3.14
CA ILE A 173 -3.22 -13.61 -3.62
C ILE A 173 -4.10 -13.07 -2.51
N LEU A 174 -4.93 -12.09 -2.83
CA LEU A 174 -5.90 -11.52 -1.92
C LEU A 174 -7.31 -11.80 -2.46
N SER A 175 -8.20 -12.29 -1.60
CA SER A 175 -9.58 -12.61 -2.03
C SER A 175 -10.46 -11.36 -2.19
N ARG A 176 -10.10 -10.28 -1.50
CA ARG A 176 -10.79 -8.97 -1.50
C ARG A 176 -9.75 -7.86 -1.60
N GLY A 177 -10.22 -6.63 -1.82
CA GLY A 177 -9.35 -5.47 -1.99
C GLY A 177 -9.05 -5.17 -3.45
N GLY A 178 -8.21 -4.20 -3.67
CA GLY A 178 -7.77 -3.74 -4.99
C GLY A 178 -6.57 -2.83 -4.81
N GLN A 179 -6.00 -2.36 -5.89
CA GLN A 179 -4.90 -1.39 -5.91
C GLN A 179 -4.85 -0.70 -7.28
N ASP A 180 -4.11 0.39 -7.37
CA ASP A 180 -4.12 1.30 -8.52
C ASP A 180 -3.70 0.65 -9.85
N GLY A 181 -2.95 -0.44 -9.83
CA GLY A 181 -2.63 -1.22 -11.04
C GLY A 181 -3.85 -1.73 -11.79
N ALA A 182 -4.97 -1.99 -11.06
CA ALA A 182 -6.23 -2.38 -11.69
C ALA A 182 -6.80 -1.28 -12.58
N ALA A 183 -6.67 -0.03 -12.18
CA ALA A 183 -7.08 1.11 -12.99
C ALA A 183 -6.17 1.28 -14.22
N GLY A 184 -4.86 1.09 -14.03
CA GLY A 184 -3.90 1.09 -15.13
C GLY A 184 -4.16 -0.01 -16.15
N GLN A 185 -4.45 -1.23 -15.69
CA GLN A 185 -4.78 -2.37 -16.54
C GLN A 185 -5.98 -2.11 -17.46
N GLN A 186 -6.95 -1.33 -16.99
CA GLN A 186 -8.20 -1.05 -17.71
C GLN A 186 -8.17 0.29 -18.48
N ALA A 187 -7.03 1.00 -18.49
CA ALA A 187 -6.92 2.29 -19.15
C ALA A 187 -6.94 2.16 -20.67
N GLY A 188 -7.70 3.01 -21.36
CA GLY A 188 -7.78 3.04 -22.83
C GLY A 188 -8.19 1.71 -23.42
N SER A 189 -7.30 1.10 -24.22
CA SER A 189 -7.48 -0.23 -24.81
C SER A 189 -6.99 -1.38 -23.92
N GLY A 190 -6.55 -1.06 -22.73
CA GLY A 190 -5.90 -1.97 -21.78
C GLY A 190 -4.37 -1.87 -21.80
N ALA A 191 -3.74 -2.15 -20.67
CA ALA A 191 -2.29 -2.22 -20.51
C ALA A 191 -1.89 -3.54 -19.85
N LYS A 192 -0.67 -4.00 -20.10
CA LYS A 192 -0.07 -5.03 -19.24
C LYS A 192 0.10 -4.46 -17.84
N ALA A 193 -0.24 -5.22 -16.82
CA ALA A 193 -0.14 -4.69 -15.48
C ALA A 193 0.34 -5.72 -14.45
N ILE A 194 1.03 -5.22 -13.44
CA ILE A 194 1.55 -5.99 -12.31
C ILE A 194 1.46 -5.12 -11.05
N ALA A 195 1.41 -5.73 -9.88
CA ALA A 195 1.52 -4.99 -8.64
C ALA A 195 2.66 -5.54 -7.75
N ILE A 196 3.41 -4.61 -7.18
CA ILE A 196 4.48 -4.84 -6.22
C ILE A 196 4.02 -4.29 -4.88
N VAL A 197 3.90 -5.17 -3.90
CA VAL A 197 3.30 -4.82 -2.62
C VAL A 197 4.22 -5.09 -1.44
N VAL A 198 4.04 -4.34 -0.37
CA VAL A 198 4.79 -4.52 0.89
C VAL A 198 3.85 -5.04 1.96
N GLY A 199 4.22 -6.17 2.58
CA GLY A 199 3.44 -6.74 3.68
C GLY A 199 3.34 -5.78 4.86
N THR A 200 2.11 -5.47 5.27
CA THR A 200 1.81 -4.52 6.33
C THR A 200 0.95 -5.19 7.39
N ARG A 201 1.45 -5.26 8.63
CA ARG A 201 0.65 -5.68 9.78
C ARG A 201 -0.21 -4.54 10.25
N TYR A 202 -1.38 -4.86 10.79
CA TYR A 202 -2.32 -3.88 11.36
C TYR A 202 -2.75 -2.81 10.33
N ILE A 203 -2.79 -3.19 9.07
CA ILE A 203 -3.22 -2.30 7.96
C ILE A 203 -4.57 -1.64 8.27
N HIS A 204 -4.77 -0.40 7.80
CA HIS A 204 -5.93 0.44 8.08
C HIS A 204 -6.08 0.81 9.57
N THR A 205 -4.98 0.82 10.31
CA THR A 205 -4.93 1.33 11.69
C THR A 205 -3.89 2.44 11.82
N VAL A 206 -3.81 3.05 12.99
CA VAL A 206 -2.82 4.10 13.26
C VAL A 206 -1.44 3.54 13.64
N THR A 207 -1.31 2.23 13.78
CA THR A 207 -0.08 1.53 14.17
C THR A 207 0.33 0.49 13.13
N GLU A 208 0.16 0.83 11.86
CA GLU A 208 0.62 0.00 10.76
C GLU A 208 2.11 -0.28 10.89
N MET A 209 2.51 -1.50 10.55
CA MET A 209 3.90 -1.95 10.69
C MET A 209 4.37 -2.63 9.42
N ILE A 210 5.56 -2.24 8.95
CA ILE A 210 6.25 -2.87 7.82
C ILE A 210 7.64 -3.35 8.21
N ASP A 211 8.18 -4.26 7.41
CA ASP A 211 9.58 -4.69 7.48
C ASP A 211 10.44 -3.85 6.53
N LYS A 212 11.55 -3.30 7.05
CA LYS A 212 12.47 -2.45 6.26
C LYS A 212 13.14 -3.20 5.11
N LYS A 213 13.42 -4.50 5.30
CA LYS A 213 14.04 -5.33 4.26
C LYS A 213 13.06 -5.60 3.13
N ASP A 214 11.79 -5.85 3.45
CA ASP A 214 10.75 -6.06 2.44
C ASP A 214 10.52 -4.79 1.62
N LEU A 215 10.47 -3.63 2.28
CA LEU A 215 10.40 -2.32 1.61
C LEU A 215 11.61 -2.09 0.69
N SER A 216 12.83 -2.39 1.17
CA SER A 216 14.05 -2.28 0.36
C SER A 216 14.03 -3.23 -0.84
N ASN A 217 13.51 -4.43 -0.67
CA ASN A 217 13.38 -5.41 -1.76
C ASN A 217 12.40 -4.92 -2.82
N ALA A 218 11.26 -4.32 -2.43
CA ALA A 218 10.30 -3.71 -3.35
C ALA A 218 10.93 -2.57 -4.15
N LEU A 219 11.67 -1.68 -3.50
CA LEU A 219 12.39 -0.60 -4.18
C LEU A 219 13.43 -1.14 -5.17
N ASN A 220 14.23 -2.13 -4.74
CA ASN A 220 15.32 -2.66 -5.54
C ASN A 220 14.84 -3.43 -6.76
N ILE A 221 13.76 -4.21 -6.65
CA ILE A 221 13.21 -4.93 -7.80
C ILE A 221 12.67 -3.96 -8.85
N LEU A 222 12.02 -2.88 -8.43
CA LEU A 222 11.50 -1.85 -9.33
C LEU A 222 12.64 -1.10 -10.04
N LYS A 223 13.69 -0.71 -9.34
CA LYS A 223 14.89 -0.12 -9.95
C LYS A 223 15.47 -1.04 -11.03
N LYS A 224 15.67 -2.32 -10.71
CA LYS A 224 16.22 -3.31 -11.62
C LYS A 224 15.32 -3.57 -12.84
N TYR A 225 14.02 -3.57 -12.64
CA TYR A 225 13.07 -3.73 -13.73
C TYR A 225 13.11 -2.55 -14.70
N ILE A 226 13.04 -1.33 -14.17
CA ILE A 226 13.07 -0.10 -14.99
C ILE A 226 14.40 0.05 -15.74
N GLU A 227 15.55 -0.25 -15.10
CA GLU A 227 16.86 -0.28 -15.77
C GLU A 227 16.93 -1.29 -16.93
N GLY A 228 16.18 -2.37 -16.82
CA GLY A 228 16.20 -3.48 -17.80
C GLY A 228 15.28 -3.28 -18.99
N LEU A 229 14.34 -2.34 -18.93
CA LEU A 229 13.44 -2.04 -20.04
C LEU A 229 14.22 -1.41 -21.22
N LYS A 230 14.11 -2.04 -22.40
CA LYS A 230 14.78 -1.62 -23.63
C LYS A 230 13.79 -1.14 -24.68
#